data_a0b8f418d4f640cb870fae966bdd3fff
#
_entry.id   a0b8f418d4f640cb870fae966bdd3fff
#
_cell.length_a   1.000
_cell.length_b   1.000
_cell.length_c   1.000
_cell.angle_alpha   90.00
_cell.angle_beta   90.00
_cell.angle_gamma   90.00
#
_symmetry.space_group_name_H-M   'P 1'
#
loop_
_entity.id
_entity.type
_entity.pdbx_description
1 polymer ?
#
loop_
_entity_poly.entity_id
_entity_poly.type
_entity_poly.pdbx_seq_one_letter_code
_entity_poly.pdbx_strand_id
1 'polypeptide(L)'
;MAGVVDRVVQELYALPPQEFTRARNARAAALKAAGQSAEARAVRQLRRPPVTLWVTNQLARASPDRLAALVKSVGELRRTQLRDRDAAGEALRRQRAELDGLVASADAILVEHGHRATPAMQRRISDTLLGAAVDRRRAEELRAGRLTEELAAPGFEVFADAPKAPRLRLVRGGKSEADSRRARTDGQAAMQAAREQRALEAQTQRRRAEELTEAAEQAQREVQELTARMAESRRRLRDAQRAAGKASTAARRADRKTRR
;
A
#
# COMPACT_ATOMS: atom_id res chain seq x y z
N MET A 1 -22.40 10.24 22.74
CA MET A 1 -21.48 9.28 23.36
C MET A 1 -20.38 8.83 22.38
N ALA A 2 -20.67 8.49 21.12
CA ALA A 2 -19.64 8.15 20.12
C ALA A 2 -18.51 9.18 19.97
N GLY A 3 -18.80 10.47 20.02
CA GLY A 3 -17.81 11.52 19.78
C GLY A 3 -16.67 11.65 20.80
N VAL A 4 -16.85 11.24 22.06
CA VAL A 4 -15.78 11.31 23.09
C VAL A 4 -14.77 10.20 22.84
N VAL A 5 -15.24 8.96 22.61
CA VAL A 5 -14.36 7.82 22.33
C VAL A 5 -13.60 8.04 21.03
N ASP A 6 -14.27 8.54 19.98
CA ASP A 6 -13.65 8.82 18.68
C ASP A 6 -12.51 9.83 18.79
N ARG A 7 -12.69 10.90 19.57
CA ARG A 7 -11.65 11.90 19.83
C ARG A 7 -10.46 11.29 20.56
N VAL A 8 -10.72 10.50 21.59
CA VAL A 8 -9.66 9.83 22.34
C VAL A 8 -8.91 8.82 21.46
N VAL A 9 -9.62 8.08 20.60
CA VAL A 9 -8.99 7.20 19.61
C VAL A 9 -8.08 8.00 18.68
N GLN A 10 -8.56 9.10 18.11
CA GLN A 10 -7.77 9.95 17.24
C GLN A 10 -6.50 10.51 17.94
N GLU A 11 -6.62 10.94 19.20
CA GLU A 11 -5.49 11.42 19.99
C GLU A 11 -4.47 10.29 20.25
N LEU A 12 -4.94 9.11 20.66
CA LEU A 12 -4.06 7.99 20.99
C LEU A 12 -3.32 7.42 19.78
N TYR A 13 -4.01 7.31 18.63
CA TYR A 13 -3.42 6.79 17.39
C TYR A 13 -2.56 7.85 16.67
N ALA A 14 -2.53 9.09 17.17
CA ALA A 14 -1.57 10.10 16.78
C ALA A 14 -0.20 9.91 17.43
N LEU A 15 -0.14 9.31 18.61
CA LEU A 15 1.09 9.13 19.37
C LEU A 15 1.95 8.02 18.78
N PRO A 16 3.28 8.13 18.91
CA PRO A 16 4.17 7.01 18.57
C PRO A 16 3.76 5.73 19.30
N PRO A 17 3.91 4.55 18.67
CA PRO A 17 3.47 3.30 19.28
C PRO A 17 4.06 3.01 20.67
N GLN A 18 5.25 3.53 20.96
CA GLN A 18 5.92 3.37 22.25
C GLN A 18 5.17 4.08 23.40
N GLU A 19 4.53 5.22 23.11
CA GLU A 19 3.81 6.03 24.09
C GLU A 19 2.36 5.60 24.26
N PHE A 20 1.82 4.86 23.31
CA PHE A 20 0.41 4.51 23.23
C PHE A 20 -0.14 3.87 24.51
N THR A 21 0.55 2.85 25.05
CA THR A 21 0.04 2.09 26.20
C THR A 21 -0.07 2.95 27.46
N ARG A 22 0.93 3.81 27.70
CA ARG A 22 0.92 4.74 28.83
C ARG A 22 -0.19 5.77 28.70
N ALA A 23 -0.32 6.39 27.53
CA ALA A 23 -1.35 7.38 27.26
C ALA A 23 -2.76 6.77 27.31
N ARG A 24 -2.97 5.60 26.72
CA ARG A 24 -4.24 4.87 26.80
C ARG A 24 -4.69 4.62 28.24
N ASN A 25 -3.78 4.11 29.07
CA ASN A 25 -4.10 3.81 30.46
C ASN A 25 -4.43 5.08 31.26
N ALA A 26 -3.69 6.19 31.03
CA ALA A 26 -3.97 7.47 31.66
C ALA A 26 -5.35 8.03 31.24
N ARG A 27 -5.68 7.98 29.94
CA ARG A 27 -7.00 8.42 29.42
C ARG A 27 -8.15 7.56 29.97
N ALA A 28 -7.97 6.25 30.03
CA ALA A 28 -8.99 5.36 30.63
C ALA A 28 -9.21 5.66 32.13
N ALA A 29 -8.14 5.96 32.88
CA ALA A 29 -8.26 6.35 34.28
C ALA A 29 -9.00 7.68 34.46
N ALA A 30 -8.69 8.68 33.63
CA ALA A 30 -9.36 9.99 33.63
C ALA A 30 -10.86 9.87 33.30
N LEU A 31 -11.23 9.09 32.30
CA LEU A 31 -12.63 8.81 31.94
C LEU A 31 -13.37 8.13 33.10
N LYS A 32 -12.73 7.15 33.75
CA LYS A 32 -13.30 6.48 34.91
C LYS A 32 -13.54 7.44 36.09
N ALA A 33 -12.57 8.32 36.38
CA ALA A 33 -12.70 9.34 37.40
C ALA A 33 -13.82 10.36 37.11
N ALA A 34 -14.07 10.64 35.82
CA ALA A 34 -15.17 11.48 35.35
C ALA A 34 -16.55 10.75 35.30
N GLY A 35 -16.66 9.53 35.83
CA GLY A 35 -17.91 8.75 35.83
C GLY A 35 -18.23 8.07 34.48
N GLN A 36 -17.41 8.22 33.45
CA GLN A 36 -17.61 7.68 32.11
C GLN A 36 -17.05 6.25 32.02
N SER A 37 -17.64 5.33 32.78
CA SER A 37 -17.11 3.97 32.93
C SER A 37 -17.20 3.11 31.66
N ALA A 38 -18.20 3.33 30.81
CA ALA A 38 -18.33 2.63 29.54
C ALA A 38 -17.25 3.04 28.54
N GLU A 39 -17.02 4.36 28.40
CA GLU A 39 -15.97 4.95 27.58
C GLU A 39 -14.58 4.54 28.07
N ALA A 40 -14.35 4.57 29.37
CA ALA A 40 -13.09 4.12 29.98
C ALA A 40 -12.79 2.65 29.63
N ARG A 41 -13.83 1.78 29.63
CA ARG A 41 -13.69 0.37 29.23
C ARG A 41 -13.37 0.24 27.74
N ALA A 42 -14.07 0.97 26.89
CA ALA A 42 -13.82 0.98 25.45
C ALA A 42 -12.39 1.45 25.12
N VAL A 43 -11.93 2.54 25.74
CA VAL A 43 -10.56 3.04 25.57
C VAL A 43 -9.52 2.02 26.05
N ARG A 44 -9.76 1.34 27.17
CA ARG A 44 -8.84 0.34 27.72
C ARG A 44 -8.68 -0.90 26.83
N GLN A 45 -9.68 -1.21 25.99
CA GLN A 45 -9.65 -2.31 25.03
C GLN A 45 -8.87 -1.99 23.76
N LEU A 46 -8.52 -0.72 23.50
CA LEU A 46 -7.76 -0.33 22.33
C LEU A 46 -6.38 -1.01 22.33
N ARG A 47 -6.01 -1.57 21.20
CA ARG A 47 -4.72 -2.23 21.02
C ARG A 47 -3.67 -1.23 20.55
N ARG A 48 -2.43 -1.43 21.01
CA ARG A 48 -1.29 -0.68 20.50
C ARG A 48 -1.17 -0.91 18.99
N PRO A 49 -1.13 0.15 18.15
CA PRO A 49 -0.98 0.01 16.72
C PRO A 49 0.40 -0.56 16.34
N PRO A 50 0.50 -1.43 15.34
CA PRO A 50 1.77 -1.68 14.68
C PRO A 50 2.27 -0.38 14.01
N VAL A 51 3.57 -0.30 13.76
CA VAL A 51 4.20 0.90 13.18
C VAL A 51 3.57 1.27 11.84
N THR A 52 3.25 0.29 11.00
CA THR A 52 2.60 0.46 9.69
C THR A 52 1.23 1.12 9.79
N LEU A 53 0.39 0.69 10.74
CA LEU A 53 -0.91 1.30 10.99
C LEU A 53 -0.78 2.73 11.54
N TRP A 54 0.17 2.94 12.45
CA TRP A 54 0.45 4.26 12.99
C TRP A 54 0.88 5.23 11.87
N VAL A 55 1.82 4.83 11.01
CA VAL A 55 2.24 5.64 9.86
C VAL A 55 1.07 5.93 8.93
N THR A 56 0.22 4.94 8.64
CA THR A 56 -0.99 5.14 7.82
C THR A 56 -1.90 6.21 8.42
N ASN A 57 -2.07 6.24 9.74
CA ASN A 57 -2.82 7.29 10.42
C ASN A 57 -2.13 8.66 10.39
N GLN A 58 -0.78 8.72 10.40
CA GLN A 58 -0.04 9.98 10.26
C GLN A 58 -0.22 10.61 8.88
N LEU A 59 -0.44 9.82 7.81
CA LEU A 59 -0.71 10.34 6.46
C LEU A 59 -1.94 11.25 6.41
N ALA A 60 -2.93 11.06 7.29
CA ALA A 60 -4.08 11.96 7.41
C ALA A 60 -3.69 13.41 7.78
N ARG A 61 -2.54 13.59 8.42
CA ARG A 61 -1.99 14.90 8.80
C ARG A 61 -0.92 15.38 7.83
N ALA A 62 -0.07 14.47 7.38
CA ALA A 62 1.05 14.81 6.50
C ALA A 62 0.62 15.04 5.03
N SER A 63 -0.41 14.33 4.56
CA SER A 63 -0.81 14.35 3.15
C SER A 63 -2.33 14.24 2.97
N PRO A 64 -3.14 15.13 3.59
CA PRO A 64 -4.60 15.04 3.60
C PRO A 64 -5.20 15.10 2.18
N ASP A 65 -4.66 15.96 1.32
CA ASP A 65 -5.15 16.15 -0.06
C ASP A 65 -4.93 14.91 -0.92
N ARG A 66 -3.73 14.28 -0.85
CA ARG A 66 -3.43 13.04 -1.55
C ARG A 66 -4.33 11.90 -1.07
N LEU A 67 -4.58 11.85 0.21
CA LEU A 67 -5.44 10.84 0.80
C LEU A 67 -6.90 11.02 0.34
N ALA A 68 -7.37 12.25 0.25
CA ALA A 68 -8.68 12.56 -0.31
C ALA A 68 -8.75 12.21 -1.82
N ALA A 69 -7.69 12.50 -2.58
CA ALA A 69 -7.59 12.16 -4.00
C ALA A 69 -7.55 10.65 -4.23
N LEU A 70 -6.84 9.88 -3.39
CA LEU A 70 -6.86 8.41 -3.44
C LEU A 70 -8.29 7.87 -3.23
N VAL A 71 -8.98 8.29 -2.18
CA VAL A 71 -10.36 7.84 -1.91
C VAL A 71 -11.31 8.20 -3.05
N LYS A 72 -11.15 9.39 -3.64
CA LYS A 72 -11.94 9.83 -4.79
C LYS A 72 -11.67 8.95 -6.02
N SER A 73 -10.40 8.71 -6.36
CA SER A 73 -10.01 7.90 -7.53
C SER A 73 -10.48 6.43 -7.41
N VAL A 74 -10.44 5.84 -6.21
CA VAL A 74 -11.00 4.51 -5.95
C VAL A 74 -12.51 4.51 -6.17
N GLY A 75 -13.22 5.53 -5.71
CA GLY A 75 -14.67 5.69 -5.94
C GLY A 75 -15.02 5.90 -7.42
N GLU A 76 -14.20 6.65 -8.17
CA GLU A 76 -14.35 6.84 -9.61
C GLU A 76 -14.10 5.53 -10.36
N LEU A 77 -13.04 4.82 -10.05
CA LEU A 77 -12.73 3.52 -10.65
C LEU A 77 -13.91 2.54 -10.50
N ARG A 78 -14.49 2.43 -9.31
CA ARG A 78 -15.68 1.59 -9.07
C ARG A 78 -16.88 1.97 -9.93
N ARG A 79 -17.12 3.25 -10.18
CA ARG A 79 -18.26 3.74 -10.97
C ARG A 79 -18.05 3.55 -12.48
N THR A 80 -16.80 3.69 -12.96
CA THR A 80 -16.49 3.70 -14.39
C THR A 80 -16.10 2.34 -14.95
N GLN A 81 -15.62 1.44 -14.09
CA GLN A 81 -15.03 0.15 -14.48
C GLN A 81 -15.91 -0.69 -15.43
N LEU A 82 -17.22 -0.66 -15.28
CA LEU A 82 -18.15 -1.43 -16.09
C LEU A 82 -18.82 -0.61 -17.21
N ARG A 83 -18.64 0.71 -17.22
CA ARG A 83 -19.39 1.62 -18.10
C ARG A 83 -18.51 2.35 -19.10
N ASP A 84 -17.29 2.68 -18.72
CA ASP A 84 -16.38 3.50 -19.48
C ASP A 84 -14.93 3.04 -19.25
N ARG A 85 -14.36 2.39 -20.25
CA ARG A 85 -13.01 1.81 -20.15
C ARG A 85 -11.92 2.88 -20.08
N ASP A 86 -12.09 3.98 -20.79
CA ASP A 86 -11.10 5.07 -20.83
C ASP A 86 -11.09 5.84 -19.51
N ALA A 87 -12.28 6.20 -19.00
CA ALA A 87 -12.42 6.81 -17.69
C ALA A 87 -11.93 5.89 -16.56
N ALA A 88 -12.15 4.58 -16.65
CA ALA A 88 -11.61 3.61 -15.70
C ALA A 88 -10.07 3.56 -15.76
N GLY A 89 -9.49 3.60 -16.97
CA GLY A 89 -8.05 3.67 -17.17
C GLY A 89 -7.42 4.92 -16.55
N GLU A 90 -8.06 6.08 -16.70
CA GLU A 90 -7.61 7.32 -16.07
C GLU A 90 -7.74 7.28 -14.54
N ALA A 91 -8.86 6.78 -14.02
CA ALA A 91 -9.05 6.63 -12.58
C ALA A 91 -8.00 5.72 -11.96
N LEU A 92 -7.63 4.62 -12.64
CA LEU A 92 -6.57 3.71 -12.22
C LEU A 92 -5.18 4.37 -12.22
N ARG A 93 -4.87 5.17 -13.25
CA ARG A 93 -3.59 5.91 -13.29
C ARG A 93 -3.50 6.91 -12.14
N ARG A 94 -4.57 7.67 -11.88
CA ARG A 94 -4.66 8.60 -10.74
C ARG A 94 -4.52 7.88 -9.41
N GLN A 95 -5.24 6.78 -9.21
CA GLN A 95 -5.14 5.96 -8.01
C GLN A 95 -3.69 5.51 -7.74
N ARG A 96 -2.98 5.01 -8.76
CA ARG A 96 -1.58 4.58 -8.63
C ARG A 96 -0.68 5.74 -8.24
N ALA A 97 -0.77 6.87 -8.93
CA ALA A 97 0.04 8.05 -8.66
C ALA A 97 -0.15 8.58 -7.22
N GLU A 98 -1.40 8.61 -6.73
CA GLU A 98 -1.67 9.04 -5.36
C GLU A 98 -1.20 8.01 -4.33
N LEU A 99 -1.35 6.72 -4.62
CA LEU A 99 -0.85 5.65 -3.76
C LEU A 99 0.68 5.69 -3.63
N ASP A 100 1.39 5.83 -4.76
CA ASP A 100 2.86 5.91 -4.78
C ASP A 100 3.35 7.14 -3.99
N GLY A 101 2.68 8.28 -4.16
CA GLY A 101 2.99 9.49 -3.40
C GLY A 101 2.71 9.34 -1.89
N LEU A 102 1.66 8.63 -1.50
CA LEU A 102 1.37 8.33 -0.09
C LEU A 102 2.39 7.36 0.51
N VAL A 103 2.82 6.35 -0.24
CA VAL A 103 3.88 5.42 0.20
C VAL A 103 5.20 6.16 0.39
N ALA A 104 5.57 7.07 -0.53
CA ALA A 104 6.76 7.90 -0.36
C ALA A 104 6.68 8.80 0.89
N SER A 105 5.51 9.38 1.17
CA SER A 105 5.28 10.15 2.40
C SER A 105 5.37 9.27 3.65
N ALA A 106 4.87 8.03 3.58
CA ALA A 106 4.98 7.06 4.68
C ALA A 106 6.43 6.66 4.95
N ASP A 107 7.23 6.47 3.90
CA ASP A 107 8.67 6.18 4.04
C ASP A 107 9.41 7.32 4.72
N ALA A 108 9.09 8.58 4.39
CA ALA A 108 9.66 9.75 5.05
C ALA A 108 9.32 9.77 6.55
N ILE A 109 8.06 9.52 6.91
CA ILE A 109 7.61 9.43 8.32
C ILE A 109 8.33 8.29 9.05
N LEU A 110 8.49 7.12 8.41
CA LEU A 110 9.22 6.00 9.00
C LEU A 110 10.67 6.37 9.33
N VAL A 111 11.36 6.98 8.36
CA VAL A 111 12.77 7.39 8.50
C VAL A 111 12.93 8.46 9.59
N GLU A 112 12.04 9.46 9.63
CA GLU A 112 12.03 10.52 10.64
C GLU A 112 11.93 9.95 12.07
N HIS A 113 11.17 8.85 12.22
CA HIS A 113 10.99 8.19 13.53
C HIS A 113 11.93 6.99 13.76
N GLY A 114 13.04 6.90 13.00
CA GLY A 114 14.09 5.92 13.21
C GLY A 114 13.73 4.49 12.73
N HIS A 115 12.71 4.36 11.89
CA HIS A 115 12.33 3.08 11.29
C HIS A 115 12.87 2.96 9.86
N ARG A 116 13.36 1.78 9.51
CA ARG A 116 13.73 1.48 8.12
C ARG A 116 12.49 1.10 7.33
N ALA A 117 12.18 1.83 6.25
CA ALA A 117 11.17 1.44 5.30
C ALA A 117 11.57 0.13 4.60
N THR A 118 10.70 -0.88 4.68
CA THR A 118 10.91 -2.17 4.00
C THR A 118 9.80 -2.43 3.00
N PRO A 119 10.05 -3.20 1.92
CA PRO A 119 9.00 -3.53 0.94
C PRO A 119 7.77 -4.21 1.57
N ALA A 120 7.96 -4.97 2.65
CA ALA A 120 6.84 -5.58 3.38
C ALA A 120 5.99 -4.53 4.10
N MET A 121 6.61 -3.52 4.71
CA MET A 121 5.88 -2.42 5.35
C MET A 121 5.14 -1.56 4.32
N GLN A 122 5.79 -1.21 3.22
CA GLN A 122 5.19 -0.47 2.11
C GLN A 122 3.95 -1.18 1.57
N ARG A 123 4.04 -2.50 1.36
CA ARG A 123 2.89 -3.31 0.92
C ARG A 123 1.75 -3.27 1.93
N ARG A 124 2.01 -3.48 3.23
CA ARG A 124 0.97 -3.43 4.28
C ARG A 124 0.30 -2.05 4.38
N ILE A 125 1.07 -0.97 4.23
CA ILE A 125 0.55 0.40 4.18
C ILE A 125 -0.35 0.58 2.94
N SER A 126 0.11 0.16 1.76
CA SER A 126 -0.65 0.21 0.50
C SER A 126 -1.96 -0.58 0.61
N ASP A 127 -1.91 -1.80 1.13
CA ASP A 127 -3.08 -2.65 1.32
C ASP A 127 -4.10 -1.99 2.25
N THR A 128 -3.62 -1.41 3.36
CA THR A 128 -4.48 -0.71 4.32
C THR A 128 -5.11 0.54 3.73
N LEU A 129 -4.35 1.34 2.96
CA LEU A 129 -4.86 2.52 2.26
C LEU A 129 -5.95 2.15 1.25
N LEU A 130 -5.72 1.13 0.42
CA LEU A 130 -6.67 0.66 -0.58
C LEU A 130 -7.90 0.03 0.09
N GLY A 131 -7.71 -0.81 1.10
CA GLY A 131 -8.78 -1.43 1.86
C GLY A 131 -9.69 -0.40 2.54
N ALA A 132 -9.11 0.66 3.10
CA ALA A 132 -9.88 1.74 3.70
C ALA A 132 -10.62 2.60 2.66
N ALA A 133 -10.00 2.85 1.49
CA ALA A 133 -10.58 3.71 0.45
C ALA A 133 -11.85 3.12 -0.21
N VAL A 134 -12.05 1.80 -0.15
CA VAL A 134 -13.21 1.11 -0.74
C VAL A 134 -14.46 1.21 0.12
N ASP A 135 -14.32 1.23 1.43
CA ASP A 135 -15.44 1.31 2.38
C ASP A 135 -15.60 2.75 2.89
N ARG A 136 -16.83 3.28 2.80
CA ARG A 136 -17.12 4.68 3.18
C ARG A 136 -16.75 4.99 4.62
N ARG A 137 -17.09 4.10 5.57
CA ARG A 137 -16.82 4.29 6.99
C ARG A 137 -15.31 4.25 7.26
N ARG A 138 -14.62 3.27 6.66
CA ARG A 138 -13.15 3.15 6.80
C ARG A 138 -12.42 4.33 6.15
N ALA A 139 -12.92 4.86 5.04
CA ALA A 139 -12.37 6.07 4.41
C ALA A 139 -12.53 7.30 5.32
N GLU A 140 -13.64 7.43 6.05
CA GLU A 140 -13.83 8.49 7.05
C GLU A 140 -12.88 8.31 8.24
N GLU A 141 -12.69 7.09 8.75
CA GLU A 141 -11.73 6.76 9.81
C GLU A 141 -10.29 7.04 9.37
N LEU A 142 -9.94 6.68 8.13
CA LEU A 142 -8.62 6.95 7.52
C LEU A 142 -8.35 8.45 7.42
N ARG A 143 -9.30 9.23 6.90
CA ARG A 143 -9.16 10.71 6.81
C ARG A 143 -9.02 11.36 8.17
N ALA A 144 -9.66 10.80 9.18
CA ALA A 144 -9.55 11.28 10.55
C ALA A 144 -8.28 10.79 11.27
N GLY A 145 -7.46 9.92 10.65
CA GLY A 145 -6.26 9.34 11.25
C GLY A 145 -6.56 8.48 12.47
N ARG A 146 -7.65 7.72 12.43
CA ARG A 146 -8.15 6.91 13.55
C ARG A 146 -8.45 5.45 13.19
N LEU A 147 -7.82 4.92 12.16
CA LEU A 147 -7.89 3.48 11.88
C LEU A 147 -7.33 2.70 13.07
N THR A 148 -8.05 1.66 13.49
CA THR A 148 -7.70 0.82 14.65
C THR A 148 -7.11 -0.54 14.27
N GLU A 149 -7.18 -0.89 12.98
CA GLU A 149 -6.66 -2.15 12.44
C GLU A 149 -6.11 -1.96 11.03
N GLU A 150 -5.16 -2.81 10.63
CA GLU A 150 -4.71 -2.90 9.25
C GLU A 150 -5.76 -3.62 8.41
N LEU A 151 -5.93 -3.17 7.18
CA LEU A 151 -6.91 -3.70 6.24
C LEU A 151 -6.18 -4.40 5.09
N ALA A 152 -6.77 -5.47 4.58
CA ALA A 152 -6.30 -6.10 3.37
C ALA A 152 -6.72 -5.26 2.14
N ALA A 153 -5.89 -5.27 1.11
CA ALA A 153 -6.29 -4.72 -0.18
C ALA A 153 -7.57 -5.44 -0.67
N PRO A 154 -8.52 -4.70 -1.23
CA PRO A 154 -9.73 -5.29 -1.77
C PRO A 154 -9.35 -6.27 -2.88
N GLY A 155 -9.86 -7.50 -2.82
CA GLY A 155 -9.79 -8.44 -3.92
C GLY A 155 -10.55 -7.89 -5.13
N PHE A 156 -10.31 -8.47 -6.30
CA PHE A 156 -10.95 -8.05 -7.56
C PHE A 156 -12.50 -8.05 -7.48
N GLU A 157 -13.06 -8.86 -6.59
CA GLU A 157 -14.51 -9.00 -6.36
C GLU A 157 -15.18 -7.73 -5.78
N VAL A 158 -14.43 -6.88 -5.10
CA VAL A 158 -14.97 -5.64 -4.51
C VAL A 158 -15.13 -4.55 -5.57
N PHE A 159 -14.43 -4.65 -6.67
CA PHE A 159 -14.53 -3.74 -7.81
C PHE A 159 -15.62 -4.18 -8.81
N ALA A 160 -16.08 -5.41 -8.76
CA ALA A 160 -17.32 -5.82 -9.40
C ALA A 160 -18.46 -5.49 -8.44
N ASP A 161 -19.38 -4.61 -8.83
CA ASP A 161 -20.68 -4.47 -8.16
C ASP A 161 -21.38 -5.84 -8.29
N ALA A 162 -21.07 -6.74 -7.36
CA ALA A 162 -21.85 -7.96 -7.23
C ALA A 162 -23.24 -7.50 -6.81
N PRO A 163 -24.28 -7.71 -7.63
CA PRO A 163 -25.64 -7.48 -7.18
C PRO A 163 -25.79 -8.29 -5.90
N LYS A 164 -26.23 -7.61 -4.82
CA LYS A 164 -26.53 -8.28 -3.55
C LYS A 164 -27.33 -9.52 -3.90
N ALA A 165 -26.75 -10.67 -3.61
CA ALA A 165 -27.42 -11.95 -3.88
C ALA A 165 -28.84 -11.84 -3.34
N PRO A 166 -29.87 -12.06 -4.15
CA PRO A 166 -31.24 -11.95 -3.69
C PRO A 166 -31.38 -12.92 -2.51
N ARG A 167 -31.82 -12.40 -1.38
CA ARG A 167 -32.15 -13.24 -0.22
C ARG A 167 -33.09 -14.30 -0.72
N LEU A 168 -32.61 -15.55 -0.77
CA LEU A 168 -33.39 -16.69 -1.19
C LEU A 168 -34.61 -16.79 -0.25
N ARG A 169 -35.74 -16.25 -0.72
CA ARG A 169 -37.03 -16.47 -0.10
C ARG A 169 -37.41 -17.90 -0.50
N LEU A 170 -37.45 -18.78 0.45
CA LEU A 170 -37.87 -20.16 0.26
C LEU A 170 -39.35 -20.15 -0.19
N VAL A 171 -39.57 -20.11 -1.50
CA VAL A 171 -40.91 -20.31 -2.07
C VAL A 171 -41.10 -21.82 -2.21
N ARG A 172 -41.91 -22.35 -1.31
CA ARG A 172 -42.44 -23.72 -1.41
C ARG A 172 -43.41 -23.79 -2.58
N GLY A 173 -42.88 -24.11 -3.75
CA GLY A 173 -43.67 -24.34 -4.97
C GLY A 173 -43.01 -25.48 -5.73
N GLY A 174 -43.76 -26.55 -5.96
CA GLY A 174 -43.30 -27.79 -6.62
C GLY A 174 -42.78 -27.50 -8.01
N LYS A 175 -41.48 -27.70 -8.24
CA LYS A 175 -40.89 -27.78 -9.58
C LYS A 175 -40.93 -29.20 -10.03
N SER A 176 -41.28 -29.43 -11.31
CA SER A 176 -41.29 -30.77 -11.93
C SER A 176 -39.86 -31.34 -11.92
N GLU A 177 -39.71 -32.66 -11.87
CA GLU A 177 -38.37 -33.31 -11.89
C GLU A 177 -37.57 -32.94 -13.16
N ALA A 178 -38.24 -32.62 -14.26
CA ALA A 178 -37.62 -32.19 -15.50
C ALA A 178 -36.96 -30.82 -15.38
N ASP A 179 -37.59 -29.83 -14.69
CA ASP A 179 -37.02 -28.48 -14.42
C ASP A 179 -35.84 -28.56 -13.46
N SER A 180 -35.90 -29.49 -12.50
CA SER A 180 -34.79 -29.72 -11.56
C SER A 180 -33.56 -30.34 -12.22
N ARG A 181 -33.74 -31.21 -13.24
CA ARG A 181 -32.64 -31.78 -14.03
C ARG A 181 -32.00 -30.75 -14.95
N ARG A 182 -32.78 -29.92 -15.63
CA ARG A 182 -32.26 -28.81 -16.47
C ARG A 182 -31.48 -27.81 -15.65
N ALA A 183 -32.00 -27.38 -14.51
CA ALA A 183 -31.28 -26.46 -13.62
C ALA A 183 -29.96 -27.03 -13.06
N ARG A 184 -29.84 -28.36 -12.88
CA ARG A 184 -28.58 -29.01 -12.48
C ARG A 184 -27.56 -29.07 -13.60
N THR A 185 -28.00 -29.37 -14.86
CA THR A 185 -27.11 -29.40 -16.03
C THR A 185 -26.60 -27.99 -16.37
N ASP A 186 -27.47 -27.00 -16.34
CA ASP A 186 -27.10 -25.59 -16.59
C ASP A 186 -26.13 -25.05 -15.51
N GLY A 187 -26.37 -25.41 -14.25
CA GLY A 187 -25.50 -25.10 -13.14
C GLY A 187 -24.11 -25.77 -13.25
N GLN A 188 -24.05 -27.01 -13.71
CA GLN A 188 -22.80 -27.71 -13.94
C GLN A 188 -22.01 -27.12 -15.09
N ALA A 189 -22.67 -26.78 -16.22
CA ALA A 189 -22.06 -26.14 -17.37
C ALA A 189 -21.50 -24.75 -16.99
N ALA A 190 -22.24 -23.94 -16.23
CA ALA A 190 -21.79 -22.65 -15.73
C ALA A 190 -20.57 -22.77 -14.79
N MET A 191 -20.56 -23.80 -13.93
CA MET A 191 -19.39 -24.05 -13.05
C MET A 191 -18.15 -24.51 -13.84
N GLN A 192 -18.33 -25.30 -14.89
CA GLN A 192 -17.23 -25.71 -15.77
C GLN A 192 -16.66 -24.53 -16.54
N ALA A 193 -17.52 -23.71 -17.17
CA ALA A 193 -17.10 -22.49 -17.86
C ALA A 193 -16.35 -21.51 -16.92
N ALA A 194 -16.83 -21.34 -15.69
CA ALA A 194 -16.15 -20.52 -14.70
C ALA A 194 -14.78 -21.09 -14.26
N ARG A 195 -14.63 -22.40 -14.20
CA ARG A 195 -13.34 -23.06 -13.93
C ARG A 195 -12.35 -22.89 -15.07
N GLU A 196 -12.80 -23.03 -16.31
CA GLU A 196 -11.99 -22.84 -17.51
C GLU A 196 -11.52 -21.40 -17.64
N GLN A 197 -12.40 -20.42 -17.40
CA GLN A 197 -12.01 -19.00 -17.35
C GLN A 197 -10.96 -18.72 -16.31
N ARG A 198 -11.13 -19.21 -15.08
CA ARG A 198 -10.14 -19.04 -14.01
C ARG A 198 -8.80 -19.71 -14.33
N ALA A 199 -8.81 -20.87 -15.00
CA ALA A 199 -7.59 -21.53 -15.44
C ALA A 199 -6.86 -20.71 -16.51
N LEU A 200 -7.58 -20.13 -17.46
CA LEU A 200 -7.03 -19.26 -18.49
C LEU A 200 -6.45 -17.98 -17.90
N GLU A 201 -7.17 -17.35 -16.97
CA GLU A 201 -6.69 -16.17 -16.25
C GLU A 201 -5.43 -16.48 -15.44
N ALA A 202 -5.41 -17.61 -14.74
CA ALA A 202 -4.23 -18.05 -14.00
C ALA A 202 -3.02 -18.30 -14.92
N GLN A 203 -3.24 -18.86 -16.10
CA GLN A 203 -2.21 -19.08 -17.10
C GLN A 203 -1.65 -17.76 -17.66
N THR A 204 -2.53 -16.79 -17.96
CA THR A 204 -2.12 -15.46 -18.42
C THR A 204 -1.33 -14.70 -17.36
N GLN A 205 -1.73 -14.80 -16.10
CA GLN A 205 -0.99 -14.18 -15.00
C GLN A 205 0.39 -14.82 -14.76
N ARG A 206 0.48 -16.14 -14.91
CA ARG A 206 1.78 -16.83 -14.84
C ARG A 206 2.73 -16.38 -15.93
N ARG A 207 2.28 -16.32 -17.19
CA ARG A 207 3.11 -15.81 -18.30
C ARG A 207 3.59 -14.39 -18.07
N ARG A 208 2.70 -13.50 -17.61
CA ARG A 208 3.09 -12.13 -17.26
C ARG A 208 4.11 -12.07 -16.13
N ALA A 209 3.98 -12.94 -15.13
CA ALA A 209 4.96 -13.01 -14.05
C ALA A 209 6.33 -13.49 -14.55
N GLU A 210 6.35 -14.47 -15.45
CA GLU A 210 7.57 -14.96 -16.09
C GLU A 210 8.23 -13.87 -16.93
N GLU A 211 7.49 -13.16 -17.80
CA GLU A 211 7.99 -12.03 -18.59
C GLU A 211 8.59 -10.91 -17.72
N LEU A 212 7.92 -10.57 -16.62
CA LEU A 212 8.41 -9.55 -15.68
C LEU A 212 9.66 -10.01 -14.92
N THR A 213 9.75 -11.30 -14.61
CA THR A 213 10.93 -11.87 -13.96
C THR A 213 12.13 -11.84 -14.90
N GLU A 214 11.93 -12.24 -16.16
CA GLU A 214 12.98 -12.18 -17.18
C GLU A 214 13.45 -10.73 -17.44
N ALA A 215 12.52 -9.78 -17.54
CA ALA A 215 12.84 -8.36 -17.70
C ALA A 215 13.63 -7.81 -16.49
N ALA A 216 13.26 -8.22 -15.27
CA ALA A 216 13.98 -7.83 -14.06
C ALA A 216 15.40 -8.40 -14.02
N GLU A 217 15.58 -9.65 -14.44
CA GLU A 217 16.91 -10.29 -14.53
C GLU A 217 17.79 -9.61 -15.59
N GLN A 218 17.20 -9.24 -16.74
CA GLN A 218 17.93 -8.50 -17.78
C GLN A 218 18.39 -7.14 -17.26
N ALA A 219 17.49 -6.37 -16.65
CA ALA A 219 17.85 -5.09 -16.05
C ALA A 219 18.92 -5.21 -14.96
N GLN A 220 18.87 -6.28 -14.18
CA GLN A 220 19.89 -6.54 -13.16
C GLN A 220 21.26 -6.85 -13.76
N ARG A 221 21.33 -7.59 -14.87
CA ARG A 221 22.58 -7.83 -15.61
C ARG A 221 23.15 -6.54 -16.18
N GLU A 222 22.33 -5.69 -16.78
CA GLU A 222 22.75 -4.37 -17.28
C GLU A 222 23.34 -3.49 -16.17
N VAL A 223 22.69 -3.44 -15.01
CA VAL A 223 23.22 -2.70 -13.85
C VAL A 223 24.58 -3.25 -13.42
N GLN A 224 24.76 -4.56 -13.41
CA GLN A 224 26.05 -5.18 -13.06
C GLN A 224 27.14 -4.82 -14.06
N GLU A 225 26.85 -4.87 -15.38
CA GLU A 225 27.80 -4.46 -16.43
C GLU A 225 28.17 -2.99 -16.33
N LEU A 226 27.20 -2.10 -16.15
CA LEU A 226 27.44 -0.67 -15.99
C LEU A 226 28.29 -0.40 -14.74
N THR A 227 28.02 -1.10 -13.65
CA THR A 227 28.79 -0.98 -12.40
C THR A 227 30.25 -1.41 -12.61
N ALA A 228 30.49 -2.51 -13.34
CA ALA A 228 31.84 -2.97 -13.68
C ALA A 228 32.58 -1.96 -14.58
N ARG A 229 31.93 -1.42 -15.63
CA ARG A 229 32.50 -0.38 -16.49
C ARG A 229 32.82 0.91 -15.71
N MET A 230 31.96 1.31 -14.80
CA MET A 230 32.23 2.46 -13.91
C MET A 230 33.43 2.20 -13.00
N ALA A 231 33.59 1.00 -12.44
CA ALA A 231 34.71 0.65 -11.60
C ALA A 231 36.04 0.70 -12.40
N GLU A 232 36.04 0.18 -13.63
CA GLU A 232 37.19 0.24 -14.52
C GLU A 232 37.55 1.68 -14.89
N SER A 233 36.59 2.50 -15.30
CA SER A 233 36.81 3.91 -15.61
C SER A 233 37.38 4.68 -14.41
N ARG A 234 36.89 4.42 -13.20
CA ARG A 234 37.46 5.01 -11.97
C ARG A 234 38.89 4.55 -11.69
N ARG A 235 39.27 3.31 -12.04
CA ARG A 235 40.67 2.84 -11.94
C ARG A 235 41.55 3.61 -12.94
N ARG A 236 41.15 3.68 -14.21
CA ARG A 236 41.88 4.43 -15.25
C ARG A 236 42.08 5.89 -14.86
N LEU A 237 41.03 6.57 -14.33
CA LEU A 237 41.14 7.94 -13.86
C LEU A 237 42.17 8.09 -12.72
N ARG A 238 42.15 7.23 -11.74
CA ARG A 238 43.13 7.25 -10.64
C ARG A 238 44.54 7.05 -11.14
N ASP A 239 44.76 6.14 -12.09
CA ASP A 239 46.08 5.87 -12.64
C ASP A 239 46.59 7.05 -13.47
N ALA A 240 45.71 7.68 -14.26
CA ALA A 240 46.04 8.92 -15.01
C ALA A 240 46.37 10.08 -14.05
N GLN A 241 45.62 10.26 -12.97
CA GLN A 241 45.89 11.28 -11.93
C GLN A 241 47.26 11.04 -11.25
N ARG A 242 47.57 9.80 -10.94
CA ARG A 242 48.90 9.42 -10.37
C ARG A 242 50.02 9.70 -11.35
N ALA A 243 49.83 9.38 -12.63
CA ALA A 243 50.81 9.65 -13.66
C ALA A 243 51.08 11.16 -13.88
N ALA A 244 49.97 11.92 -13.92
CA ALA A 244 50.04 13.40 -14.01
C ALA A 244 50.75 14.02 -12.79
N GLY A 245 50.48 13.53 -11.59
CA GLY A 245 51.18 13.98 -10.37
C GLY A 245 52.69 13.67 -10.39
N LYS A 246 53.07 12.51 -10.88
CA LYS A 246 54.51 12.14 -11.05
C LYS A 246 55.15 13.05 -12.11
N ALA A 247 54.52 13.28 -13.25
CA ALA A 247 55.05 14.14 -14.29
C ALA A 247 55.19 15.58 -13.80
N SER A 248 54.23 16.14 -13.12
CA SER A 248 54.26 17.48 -12.52
C SER A 248 55.42 17.63 -11.51
N THR A 249 55.63 16.62 -10.66
CA THR A 249 56.78 16.64 -9.72
C THR A 249 58.14 16.52 -10.42
N ALA A 250 58.23 15.73 -11.49
CA ALA A 250 59.44 15.62 -12.29
C ALA A 250 59.74 16.96 -13.02
N ALA A 251 58.76 17.60 -13.61
CA ALA A 251 58.89 18.92 -14.25
C ALA A 251 59.39 20.00 -13.26
N ARG A 252 58.79 20.06 -12.07
CA ARG A 252 59.24 21.01 -11.00
C ARG A 252 60.70 20.74 -10.56
N ARG A 253 61.15 19.48 -10.54
CA ARG A 253 62.52 19.13 -10.24
C ARG A 253 63.48 19.55 -11.35
N ALA A 254 63.10 19.38 -12.62
CA ALA A 254 63.88 19.85 -13.77
C ALA A 254 64.05 21.36 -13.77
N ASP A 255 62.96 22.13 -13.58
CA ASP A 255 62.98 23.59 -13.49
C ASP A 255 63.89 24.12 -12.38
N ARG A 256 63.94 23.41 -11.23
CA ARG A 256 64.87 23.79 -10.15
C ARG A 256 66.32 23.53 -10.50
N LYS A 257 66.63 22.54 -11.34
CA LYS A 257 68.01 22.27 -11.81
C LYS A 257 68.48 23.25 -12.86
N THR A 258 67.59 23.78 -13.70
CA THR A 258 67.96 24.78 -14.73
C THR A 258 68.09 26.20 -14.18
N ARG A 259 67.60 26.49 -12.98
CA ARG A 259 67.72 27.78 -12.32
C ARG A 259 68.93 27.89 -11.36
N ARG A 260 69.69 26.82 -11.19
CA ARG A 260 71.00 26.80 -10.52
C ARG A 260 72.17 26.77 -11.50
#